data_7f569c654edd8c17ac9068df307d1b1d
#
_entry.id   7f569c654edd8c17ac9068df307d1b1d
#
_cell.length_a   1.000
_cell.length_b   1.000
_cell.length_c   1.000
_cell.angle_alpha   90.00
_cell.angle_beta   90.00
_cell.angle_gamma   90.00
#
_symmetry.space_group_name_H-M   'P 1'
#
loop_
_entity.id
_entity.type
_entity.pdbx_description
1 polymer ?
#
loop_
_entity_poly.entity_id
_entity_poly.type
_entity_poly.pdbx_seq_one_letter_code
_entity_poly.pdbx_strand_id
1 'polypeptide(L)'
;MNALITVATLIIEICGVVIPIVAWIWKIANGQKCQLRSEMLRIYYRNLDGKRIHQYEYENFVMLYEAYKALKGNSFIDKIYKEIQTWEVIP
;
A
#
# COMPACT_ATOMS: atom_id res chain seq x y z
N MET A 1 -5.49 38.11 -27.77
CA MET A 1 -4.63 37.07 -28.33
C MET A 1 -3.45 36.75 -27.44
N ASN A 2 -2.71 37.75 -26.96
CA ASN A 2 -1.55 37.49 -26.09
C ASN A 2 -1.93 36.79 -24.78
N ALA A 3 -3.07 37.18 -24.16
CA ALA A 3 -3.53 36.55 -22.94
C ALA A 3 -3.87 35.06 -23.12
N LEU A 4 -4.42 34.71 -24.28
CA LEU A 4 -4.80 33.33 -24.58
C LEU A 4 -3.55 32.47 -24.79
N ILE A 5 -2.53 32.98 -25.45
CA ILE A 5 -1.26 32.31 -25.65
C ILE A 5 -0.55 32.11 -24.30
N THR A 6 -0.57 33.12 -23.44
CA THR A 6 0.04 33.06 -22.11
C THR A 6 -0.63 31.99 -21.25
N VAL A 7 -1.97 31.94 -21.26
CA VAL A 7 -2.72 30.92 -20.51
C VAL A 7 -2.41 29.53 -21.04
N ALA A 8 -2.38 29.34 -22.35
CA ALA A 8 -2.04 28.05 -22.97
C ALA A 8 -0.63 27.60 -22.60
N THR A 9 0.34 28.52 -22.61
CA THR A 9 1.72 28.24 -22.23
C THR A 9 1.81 27.82 -20.76
N LEU A 10 1.10 28.52 -19.87
CA LEU A 10 1.05 28.18 -18.44
C LEU A 10 0.47 26.77 -18.22
N ILE A 11 -0.60 26.43 -18.93
CA ILE A 11 -1.22 25.12 -18.83
C ILE A 11 -0.23 24.03 -19.26
N ILE A 12 0.49 24.23 -20.37
CA ILE A 12 1.48 23.27 -20.87
C ILE A 12 2.61 23.11 -19.86
N GLU A 13 3.09 24.19 -19.26
CA GLU A 13 4.16 24.13 -18.26
C GLU A 13 3.71 23.39 -17.01
N ILE A 14 2.49 23.65 -16.52
CA ILE A 14 1.94 22.96 -15.37
C ILE A 14 1.79 21.47 -15.66
N CYS A 15 1.25 21.10 -16.81
CA CYS A 15 1.13 19.70 -17.22
C CYS A 15 2.49 19.04 -17.32
N GLY A 16 3.50 19.74 -17.87
CA GLY A 16 4.85 19.22 -17.98
C GLY A 16 5.53 18.93 -16.66
N VAL A 17 5.10 19.58 -15.58
CA VAL A 17 5.61 19.35 -14.23
C VAL A 17 4.77 18.30 -13.49
N VAL A 18 3.45 18.37 -13.64
CA VAL A 18 2.51 17.53 -12.89
C VAL A 18 2.58 16.06 -13.36
N ILE A 19 2.63 15.81 -14.67
CA ILE A 19 2.62 14.44 -15.21
C ILE A 19 3.79 13.60 -14.69
N PRO A 20 5.05 14.06 -14.74
CA PRO A 20 6.15 13.28 -14.17
C PRO A 20 6.02 13.05 -12.67
N ILE A 21 5.51 14.04 -11.92
CA ILE A 21 5.32 13.91 -10.47
C ILE A 21 4.28 12.84 -10.17
N VAL A 22 3.15 12.86 -10.87
CA VAL A 22 2.09 11.85 -10.69
C VAL A 22 2.60 10.45 -11.03
N ALA A 23 3.35 10.31 -12.14
CA ALA A 23 3.94 9.03 -12.51
C ALA A 23 4.92 8.51 -11.46
N TRP A 24 5.72 9.41 -10.88
CA TRP A 24 6.67 9.07 -9.83
C TRP A 24 5.97 8.62 -8.56
N ILE A 25 4.94 9.35 -8.12
CA ILE A 25 4.13 9.00 -6.97
C ILE A 25 3.49 7.63 -7.17
N TRP A 26 3.00 7.34 -8.38
CA TRP A 26 2.38 6.05 -8.69
C TRP A 26 3.37 4.89 -8.57
N LYS A 27 4.59 5.08 -9.08
CA LYS A 27 5.66 4.08 -8.94
C LYS A 27 6.00 3.82 -7.48
N ILE A 28 6.10 4.87 -6.66
CA ILE A 28 6.36 4.74 -5.24
C ILE A 28 5.23 3.98 -4.56
N ALA A 29 3.98 4.33 -4.85
CA ALA A 29 2.81 3.66 -4.26
C ALA A 29 2.78 2.17 -4.61
N ASN A 30 3.07 1.80 -5.84
CA ASN A 30 3.14 0.41 -6.26
C ASN A 30 4.27 -0.35 -5.57
N GLY A 31 5.45 0.29 -5.43
CA GLY A 31 6.56 -0.29 -4.69
C GLY A 31 6.21 -0.52 -3.23
N GLN A 32 5.54 0.42 -2.60
CA GLN A 32 5.09 0.28 -1.22
C GLN A 32 4.08 -0.84 -1.06
N LYS A 33 3.15 -1.00 -2.01
CA LYS A 33 2.22 -2.14 -1.98
C LYS A 33 2.94 -3.47 -1.99
N CYS A 34 3.96 -3.61 -2.82
CA CYS A 34 4.76 -4.84 -2.89
C CYS A 34 5.49 -5.10 -1.59
N GLN A 35 6.06 -4.06 -0.97
CA GLN A 35 6.75 -4.20 0.31
C GLN A 35 5.79 -4.58 1.43
N LEU A 36 4.64 -3.92 1.51
CA LEU A 36 3.61 -4.22 2.51
C LEU A 36 3.12 -5.66 2.38
N ARG A 37 2.87 -6.09 1.15
CA ARG A 37 2.46 -7.45 0.87
C ARG A 37 3.53 -8.46 1.31
N SER A 38 4.79 -8.22 0.99
CA SER A 38 5.89 -9.09 1.39
C SER A 38 6.02 -9.20 2.90
N GLU A 39 5.89 -8.07 3.62
CA GLU A 39 5.94 -8.08 5.07
C GLU A 39 4.78 -8.86 5.68
N MET A 40 3.56 -8.67 5.17
CA MET A 40 2.40 -9.40 5.64
C MET A 40 2.54 -10.90 5.39
N LEU A 41 3.02 -11.30 4.21
CA LEU A 41 3.24 -12.71 3.89
C LEU A 41 4.34 -13.31 4.76
N ARG A 42 5.38 -12.55 5.07
CA ARG A 42 6.44 -13.03 5.94
C ARG A 42 5.91 -13.33 7.34
N ILE A 43 5.11 -12.44 7.91
CA ILE A 43 4.48 -12.65 9.22
C ILE A 43 3.56 -13.86 9.17
N TYR A 44 2.76 -13.98 8.13
CA TYR A 44 1.82 -15.08 7.96
C TYR A 44 2.53 -16.42 7.90
N TYR A 45 3.52 -16.57 7.01
CA TYR A 45 4.21 -17.85 6.84
C TYR A 45 5.06 -18.23 8.03
N ARG A 46 5.60 -17.23 8.73
CA ARG A 46 6.41 -17.51 9.93
C ARG A 46 5.57 -18.13 11.05
N ASN A 47 4.31 -17.76 11.16
CA ASN A 47 3.43 -18.21 12.23
C ASN A 47 2.39 -19.24 11.78
N LEU A 48 2.42 -19.65 10.51
CA LEU A 48 1.39 -20.54 9.94
C LEU A 48 1.36 -21.91 10.62
N ASP A 49 2.51 -22.49 10.92
CA ASP A 49 2.58 -23.84 11.47
C ASP A 49 1.93 -23.93 12.86
N GLY A 50 2.17 -22.94 13.71
CA GLY A 50 1.61 -22.92 15.05
C GLY A 50 0.23 -22.30 15.15
N LYS A 51 -0.19 -21.54 14.16
CA LYS A 51 -1.43 -20.76 14.13
C LYS A 51 -1.57 -19.88 15.37
N ARG A 52 -0.44 -19.33 15.81
CA ARG A 52 -0.33 -18.41 16.93
C ARG A 52 0.48 -17.21 16.49
N ILE A 53 0.10 -16.05 16.98
CA ILE A 53 0.78 -14.81 16.62
C ILE A 53 0.95 -13.97 17.86
N HIS A 54 2.12 -13.38 18.05
CA HIS A 54 2.35 -12.44 19.14
C HIS A 54 1.52 -11.18 18.93
N GLN A 55 1.09 -10.58 20.02
CA GLN A 55 0.24 -9.39 19.95
C GLN A 55 0.91 -8.26 19.16
N TYR A 56 2.21 -8.04 19.33
CA TYR A 56 2.90 -6.99 18.60
C TYR A 56 2.94 -7.27 17.09
N GLU A 57 3.07 -8.53 16.70
CA GLU A 57 3.03 -8.92 15.28
C GLU A 57 1.63 -8.77 14.70
N TYR A 58 0.62 -9.11 15.48
CA TYR A 58 -0.77 -8.97 15.07
C TYR A 58 -1.11 -7.50 14.84
N GLU A 59 -0.74 -6.63 15.78
CA GLU A 59 -0.96 -5.20 15.64
C GLU A 59 -0.23 -4.64 14.42
N ASN A 60 1.02 -5.06 14.21
CA ASN A 60 1.79 -4.66 13.06
C ASN A 60 1.14 -5.13 11.75
N PHE A 61 0.65 -6.36 11.73
CA PHE A 61 -0.06 -6.91 10.58
C PHE A 61 -1.32 -6.09 10.25
N VAL A 62 -2.09 -5.72 11.25
CA VAL A 62 -3.29 -4.90 11.06
C VAL A 62 -2.92 -3.54 10.46
N MET A 63 -1.88 -2.91 10.97
CA MET A 63 -1.42 -1.62 10.43
C MET A 63 -0.95 -1.77 8.97
N LEU A 64 -0.22 -2.82 8.66
CA LEU A 64 0.22 -3.12 7.30
C LEU A 64 -0.98 -3.37 6.38
N TYR A 65 -1.97 -4.11 6.87
CA TYR A 65 -3.18 -4.39 6.12
C TYR A 65 -3.95 -3.12 5.80
N GLU A 66 -4.14 -2.25 6.78
CA GLU A 66 -4.84 -0.98 6.57
C GLU A 66 -4.11 -0.11 5.54
N ALA A 67 -2.79 -0.01 5.62
CA ALA A 67 -1.99 0.74 4.66
C ALA A 67 -2.08 0.13 3.26
N TYR A 68 -2.05 -1.20 3.18
CA TYR A 68 -2.17 -1.91 1.90
C TYR A 68 -3.51 -1.66 1.24
N LYS A 69 -4.60 -1.68 2.02
CA LYS A 69 -5.94 -1.41 1.50
C LYS A 69 -6.09 0.06 1.09
N ALA A 70 -5.46 0.98 1.82
CA ALA A 70 -5.46 2.39 1.45
C ALA A 70 -4.78 2.61 0.09
N LEU A 71 -3.80 1.79 -0.26
CA LEU A 71 -3.14 1.82 -1.57
C LEU A 71 -3.86 0.97 -2.61
N LYS A 72 -5.07 0.51 -2.32
CA LYS A 72 -5.90 -0.30 -3.21
C LYS A 72 -5.25 -1.64 -3.56
N GLY A 73 -4.74 -2.34 -2.55
CA GLY A 73 -4.21 -3.67 -2.70
C GLY A 73 -5.29 -4.69 -3.06
N ASN A 74 -4.86 -5.86 -3.56
CA ASN A 74 -5.79 -6.88 -4.05
C ASN A 74 -6.42 -7.69 -2.90
N SER A 75 -7.41 -8.52 -3.25
CA SER A 75 -8.21 -9.27 -2.29
C SER A 75 -7.52 -10.52 -1.73
N PHE A 76 -6.37 -10.92 -2.27
CA PHE A 76 -5.64 -12.08 -1.78
C PHE A 76 -5.25 -11.91 -0.30
N ILE A 77 -4.81 -10.71 0.06
CA ILE A 77 -4.43 -10.39 1.43
C ILE A 77 -5.63 -10.38 2.37
N ASP A 78 -6.83 -10.10 1.85
CA ASP A 78 -8.06 -10.16 2.66
C ASP A 78 -8.29 -11.56 3.24
N LYS A 79 -8.03 -12.60 2.46
CA LYS A 79 -8.15 -13.98 2.92
C LYS A 79 -7.15 -14.29 4.03
N ILE A 80 -5.92 -13.84 3.86
CA ILE A 80 -4.86 -14.02 4.86
C ILE A 80 -5.21 -13.27 6.15
N TYR A 81 -5.72 -12.06 6.04
CA TYR A 81 -6.14 -11.28 7.18
C TYR A 81 -7.25 -11.97 7.98
N LYS A 82 -8.25 -12.51 7.28
CA LYS A 82 -9.34 -13.26 7.93
C LYS A 82 -8.83 -14.51 8.63
N GLU A 83 -7.90 -15.21 8.02
CA GLU A 83 -7.32 -16.40 8.62
C GLU A 83 -6.53 -16.07 9.89
N ILE A 84 -5.72 -15.01 9.86
CA ILE A 84 -4.94 -14.58 11.03
C ILE A 84 -5.87 -14.18 12.18
N GLN A 85 -7.03 -13.62 11.90
CA GLN A 85 -7.98 -13.27 12.93
C GLN A 85 -8.52 -14.48 13.71
N THR A 86 -8.43 -15.67 13.12
CA THR A 86 -8.83 -16.91 13.80
C THR A 86 -7.72 -17.52 14.65
N TRP A 87 -6.49 -16.99 14.55
CA TRP A 87 -5.34 -17.51 15.28
C TRP A 87 -5.35 -17.03 16.72
N GLU A 88 -4.66 -17.79 17.58
CA GLU A 88 -4.47 -17.40 18.98
C GLU A 88 -3.46 -16.25 19.06
N VAL A 89 -3.83 -15.19 19.77
CA VAL A 89 -2.95 -14.04 20.01
C VAL A 89 -2.25 -14.25 21.33
N ILE A 90 -0.92 -14.25 21.30
CA ILE A 90 -0.08 -14.46 22.49
C ILE A 90 0.48 -13.11 22.92
N PRO A 91 0.40 -12.78 24.22
CA PRO A 91 0.97 -11.52 24.71
C PRO A 91 2.49 -11.45 24.60
#